data_f8b6ecef2ea2947d9edc52639359d234
#
_entry.id   f8b6ecef2ea2947d9edc52639359d234
#
_cell.length_a   1.000
_cell.length_b   1.000
_cell.length_c   1.000
_cell.angle_alpha   90.00
_cell.angle_beta   90.00
_cell.angle_gamma   90.00
#
_symmetry.space_group_name_H-M   'P 1'
#
loop_
_entity.id
_entity.type
_entity.pdbx_description
1 polymer ?
#
loop_
_entity_poly.entity_id
_entity_poly.type
_entity_poly.pdbx_seq_one_letter_code
_entity_poly.pdbx_strand_id
1 'polypeptide(L)'
;PADGGEPIVLRESLPVTAGEVVDATFMSAAALDEFLAQQVSAAKDEDLLLSVHLKATMMKVSDPIIFGHAVRATLPGVFSTYGQVLAEAGLRAEDGLASILAGLDSLPQGEEIRAAIEAELAAGPRLSMVDSDRGITNLHVPSDVIIDASMPAMIRAGGHLWGPDGQTADTLAVIPDSSYAGVYQAVIDDCRAHGALDPATMGSVPNVGLMARKAEEYGSHDKTFLIPADGTVEVVVVEGAGAEPGAVLLSHEVATGDIWRACTTQDAPIRDWVHLAVTRARATGAPAVFWLDPERGHDAVLIDLVNRYLADEDTEGLDIRVLDPVAATRLSLERARRGEDTISVTGNVLRDYNTDLFPILELGTSAKMLSVVPLMNGGGLYETGAGGSAPKHVRQLLEEDYLRWDSLGEFLALAEAFHHVAQVSGNERAEVLADALEAATARLLEENRSPARRLGQVDNRGSHAWLALYWARELAAQETSPELAAAFSPIAQQLEAFNDTIQAELLAVQGSPVDIGGYYRPDAALTDAAMRPSTTLNAVIEALA
;
A
#
# COMPACT_ATOMS: atom_id res chain seq x y z
N PRO A 1 -28.78 -18.21 11.69
CA PRO A 1 -29.33 -18.65 10.40
C PRO A 1 -30.83 -18.40 10.29
N ALA A 2 -31.30 -18.01 9.08
CA ALA A 2 -32.71 -17.70 8.80
C ALA A 2 -33.64 -18.93 8.92
N ASP A 3 -33.11 -20.13 8.78
CA ASP A 3 -33.82 -21.40 8.88
C ASP A 3 -34.12 -21.83 10.33
N GLY A 4 -33.72 -21.02 11.34
CA GLY A 4 -33.84 -21.32 12.76
C GLY A 4 -32.83 -22.33 13.29
N GLY A 5 -31.73 -22.55 12.53
CA GLY A 5 -30.59 -23.36 12.97
C GLY A 5 -29.89 -22.79 14.20
N GLU A 6 -28.99 -23.59 14.78
CA GLU A 6 -28.17 -23.14 15.92
C GLU A 6 -27.31 -21.92 15.51
N PRO A 7 -27.12 -20.96 16.44
CA PRO A 7 -26.25 -19.81 16.18
C PRO A 7 -24.82 -20.22 15.82
N ILE A 8 -24.27 -19.60 14.80
CA ILE A 8 -22.88 -19.81 14.37
C ILE A 8 -22.03 -18.69 15.01
N VAL A 9 -21.11 -19.07 15.89
CA VAL A 9 -20.18 -18.10 16.49
C VAL A 9 -19.03 -17.86 15.51
N LEU A 10 -19.03 -16.69 14.88
CA LEU A 10 -17.94 -16.28 13.96
C LEU A 10 -16.68 -15.91 14.73
N ARG A 11 -16.85 -15.28 15.91
CA ARG A 11 -15.78 -14.95 16.85
C ARG A 11 -16.32 -14.92 18.28
N GLU A 12 -15.67 -15.64 19.18
CA GLU A 12 -16.13 -15.75 20.57
C GLU A 12 -16.00 -14.44 21.37
N SER A 13 -14.90 -13.72 21.17
CA SER A 13 -14.68 -12.43 21.82
C SER A 13 -13.70 -11.56 21.06
N LEU A 14 -13.92 -10.25 21.12
CA LEU A 14 -13.03 -9.21 20.63
C LEU A 14 -12.71 -8.26 21.79
N PRO A 15 -11.50 -8.30 22.36
CA PRO A 15 -11.12 -7.33 23.39
C PRO A 15 -10.98 -5.94 22.79
N VAL A 16 -11.61 -4.96 23.41
CA VAL A 16 -11.57 -3.55 23.02
C VAL A 16 -11.13 -2.68 24.19
N THR A 17 -10.58 -1.52 23.89
CA THR A 17 -10.18 -0.51 24.89
C THR A 17 -11.28 0.53 25.06
N ALA A 18 -11.24 1.28 26.18
CA ALA A 18 -12.21 2.34 26.42
C ALA A 18 -12.12 3.42 25.31
N GLY A 19 -13.26 3.78 24.72
CA GLY A 19 -13.35 4.75 23.64
C GLY A 19 -12.98 4.21 22.26
N GLU A 20 -12.67 2.92 22.12
CA GLU A 20 -12.38 2.31 20.83
C GLU A 20 -13.62 2.32 19.94
N VAL A 21 -13.47 2.79 18.71
CA VAL A 21 -14.50 2.74 17.67
C VAL A 21 -14.61 1.33 17.16
N VAL A 22 -15.83 0.81 17.11
CA VAL A 22 -16.16 -0.50 16.51
C VAL A 22 -17.27 -0.28 15.51
N ASP A 23 -17.08 -0.72 14.28
CA ASP A 23 -18.11 -0.70 13.25
C ASP A 23 -18.04 -1.97 12.40
N ALA A 24 -19.12 -2.26 11.68
CA ALA A 24 -19.17 -3.40 10.76
C ALA A 24 -20.05 -3.09 9.56
N THR A 25 -19.71 -3.75 8.45
CA THR A 25 -20.47 -3.69 7.21
C THR A 25 -20.39 -5.03 6.48
N PHE A 26 -21.10 -5.16 5.38
CA PHE A 26 -20.98 -6.33 4.51
C PHE A 26 -21.07 -5.94 3.03
N MET A 27 -20.48 -6.78 2.20
CA MET A 27 -20.61 -6.71 0.75
C MET A 27 -21.50 -7.87 0.30
N SER A 28 -22.55 -7.55 -0.45
CA SER A 28 -23.45 -8.56 -1.01
C SER A 28 -22.74 -9.32 -2.15
N ALA A 29 -22.62 -10.64 -2.01
CA ALA A 29 -22.05 -11.50 -3.04
C ALA A 29 -22.87 -11.46 -4.34
N ALA A 30 -24.19 -11.44 -4.22
CA ALA A 30 -25.08 -11.39 -5.39
C ALA A 30 -24.92 -10.06 -6.18
N ALA A 31 -24.85 -8.94 -5.48
CA ALA A 31 -24.62 -7.63 -6.12
C ALA A 31 -23.21 -7.55 -6.75
N LEU A 32 -22.21 -8.13 -6.10
CA LEU A 32 -20.85 -8.22 -6.62
C LEU A 32 -20.77 -9.05 -7.89
N ASP A 33 -21.40 -10.23 -7.91
CA ASP A 33 -21.43 -11.13 -9.06
C ASP A 33 -22.14 -10.47 -10.26
N GLU A 34 -23.29 -9.82 -10.03
CA GLU A 34 -24.01 -9.08 -11.05
C GLU A 34 -23.16 -7.94 -11.63
N PHE A 35 -22.54 -7.13 -10.77
CA PHE A 35 -21.66 -6.04 -11.18
C PHE A 35 -20.49 -6.54 -12.02
N LEU A 36 -19.78 -7.59 -11.58
CA LEU A 36 -18.62 -8.13 -12.29
C LEU A 36 -19.00 -8.73 -13.64
N ALA A 37 -20.12 -9.46 -13.73
CA ALA A 37 -20.61 -9.99 -14.98
C ALA A 37 -20.94 -8.87 -16.01
N GLN A 38 -21.53 -7.76 -15.54
CA GLN A 38 -21.78 -6.57 -16.38
C GLN A 38 -20.47 -5.95 -16.87
N GLN A 39 -19.44 -5.81 -16.01
CA GLN A 39 -18.16 -5.23 -16.40
C GLN A 39 -17.38 -6.11 -17.39
N VAL A 40 -17.41 -7.44 -17.20
CA VAL A 40 -16.82 -8.40 -18.15
C VAL A 40 -17.47 -8.26 -19.53
N SER A 41 -18.82 -8.19 -19.59
CA SER A 41 -19.53 -7.97 -20.84
C SER A 41 -19.19 -6.62 -21.48
N ALA A 42 -19.21 -5.54 -20.71
CA ALA A 42 -18.90 -4.21 -21.20
C ALA A 42 -17.49 -4.10 -21.77
N ALA A 43 -16.47 -4.66 -21.08
CA ALA A 43 -15.11 -4.68 -21.58
C ALA A 43 -14.99 -5.42 -22.91
N LYS A 44 -15.72 -6.54 -23.08
CA LYS A 44 -15.74 -7.30 -24.32
C LYS A 44 -16.43 -6.53 -25.44
N ASP A 45 -17.61 -5.97 -25.17
CA ASP A 45 -18.46 -5.30 -26.17
C ASP A 45 -17.82 -4.00 -26.70
N GLU A 46 -17.03 -3.32 -25.84
CA GLU A 46 -16.33 -2.07 -26.17
C GLU A 46 -14.87 -2.27 -26.60
N ASP A 47 -14.41 -3.54 -26.71
CA ASP A 47 -13.01 -3.91 -27.04
C ASP A 47 -11.96 -3.27 -26.12
N LEU A 48 -12.26 -3.18 -24.83
CA LEU A 48 -11.36 -2.65 -23.79
C LEU A 48 -10.58 -3.78 -23.11
N LEU A 49 -9.41 -3.44 -22.56
CA LEU A 49 -8.75 -4.32 -21.60
C LEU A 49 -9.54 -4.33 -20.29
N LEU A 50 -9.84 -5.50 -19.77
CA LEU A 50 -10.39 -5.64 -18.42
C LEU A 50 -9.27 -5.67 -17.40
N SER A 51 -9.34 -4.83 -16.39
CA SER A 51 -8.39 -4.82 -15.27
C SER A 51 -9.12 -4.66 -13.94
N VAL A 52 -8.82 -5.55 -12.99
CA VAL A 52 -9.41 -5.54 -11.64
C VAL A 52 -8.39 -4.98 -10.67
N HIS A 53 -8.78 -3.95 -9.91
CA HIS A 53 -7.91 -3.23 -8.99
C HIS A 53 -8.41 -3.39 -7.55
N LEU A 54 -7.56 -3.95 -6.69
CA LEU A 54 -7.86 -4.29 -5.30
C LEU A 54 -6.71 -3.87 -4.37
N LYS A 55 -6.93 -3.95 -3.07
CA LYS A 55 -5.95 -3.71 -2.02
C LYS A 55 -5.67 -4.97 -1.19
N ALA A 56 -5.44 -6.12 -1.85
CA ALA A 56 -5.24 -7.41 -1.19
C ALA A 56 -4.01 -7.46 -0.26
N THR A 57 -3.09 -6.51 -0.36
CA THR A 57 -1.95 -6.37 0.56
C THR A 57 -2.35 -5.83 1.93
N MET A 58 -3.47 -5.15 2.06
CA MET A 58 -4.03 -4.63 3.31
C MET A 58 -5.32 -5.36 3.69
N MET A 59 -6.34 -5.41 2.81
CA MET A 59 -7.57 -6.17 2.99
C MET A 59 -7.34 -7.64 2.66
N LYS A 60 -6.51 -8.28 3.46
CA LYS A 60 -5.95 -9.62 3.22
C LYS A 60 -6.97 -10.75 3.22
N VAL A 61 -8.18 -10.52 3.72
CA VAL A 61 -9.26 -11.53 3.77
C VAL A 61 -10.34 -11.21 2.76
N SER A 62 -10.88 -9.97 2.76
CA SER A 62 -11.98 -9.63 1.84
C SER A 62 -11.54 -9.59 0.39
N ASP A 63 -10.40 -8.99 0.07
CA ASP A 63 -10.00 -8.74 -1.31
C ASP A 63 -9.66 -10.00 -2.09
N PRO A 64 -9.00 -11.04 -1.53
CA PRO A 64 -8.89 -12.32 -2.22
C PRO A 64 -10.25 -12.99 -2.51
N ILE A 65 -11.25 -12.83 -1.62
CA ILE A 65 -12.61 -13.33 -1.88
C ILE A 65 -13.24 -12.55 -3.04
N ILE A 66 -13.18 -11.22 -3.02
CA ILE A 66 -13.67 -10.34 -4.11
C ILE A 66 -12.97 -10.70 -5.44
N PHE A 67 -11.66 -10.92 -5.38
CA PHE A 67 -10.87 -11.34 -6.54
C PHE A 67 -11.34 -12.69 -7.10
N GLY A 68 -11.68 -13.63 -6.24
CA GLY A 68 -12.27 -14.91 -6.63
C GLY A 68 -13.58 -14.75 -7.40
N HIS A 69 -14.43 -13.80 -7.01
CA HIS A 69 -15.63 -13.44 -7.77
C HIS A 69 -15.28 -12.91 -9.16
N ALA A 70 -14.25 -12.07 -9.30
CA ALA A 70 -13.80 -11.57 -10.60
C ALA A 70 -13.26 -12.70 -11.51
N VAL A 71 -12.50 -13.64 -10.96
CA VAL A 71 -12.02 -14.82 -11.69
C VAL A 71 -13.20 -15.68 -12.17
N ARG A 72 -14.19 -15.93 -11.31
CA ARG A 72 -15.41 -16.68 -11.68
C ARG A 72 -16.24 -15.94 -12.73
N ALA A 73 -16.40 -14.64 -12.62
CA ALA A 73 -17.12 -13.83 -13.58
C ALA A 73 -16.47 -13.82 -14.97
N THR A 74 -15.14 -13.96 -15.02
CA THR A 74 -14.36 -14.04 -16.28
C THR A 74 -14.40 -15.44 -16.90
N LEU A 75 -14.55 -16.49 -16.08
CA LEU A 75 -14.54 -17.91 -16.48
C LEU A 75 -15.80 -18.65 -16.02
N PRO A 76 -17.03 -18.13 -16.31
CA PRO A 76 -18.26 -18.72 -15.78
C PRO A 76 -18.52 -20.15 -16.27
N GLY A 77 -18.15 -20.49 -17.48
CA GLY A 77 -18.30 -21.84 -18.06
C GLY A 77 -17.38 -22.86 -17.41
N VAL A 78 -16.14 -22.48 -17.15
CA VAL A 78 -15.17 -23.33 -16.43
C VAL A 78 -15.68 -23.63 -15.03
N PHE A 79 -16.09 -22.62 -14.27
CA PHE A 79 -16.55 -22.84 -12.89
C PHE A 79 -17.91 -23.55 -12.82
N SER A 80 -18.80 -23.36 -13.79
CA SER A 80 -20.06 -24.12 -13.83
C SER A 80 -19.85 -25.59 -14.14
N THR A 81 -18.82 -25.93 -14.95
CA THR A 81 -18.56 -27.31 -15.38
C THR A 81 -17.62 -28.04 -14.44
N TYR A 82 -16.54 -27.39 -14.01
CA TYR A 82 -15.45 -28.03 -13.27
C TYR A 82 -15.30 -27.48 -11.84
N GLY A 83 -16.16 -26.56 -11.39
CA GLY A 83 -16.02 -25.88 -10.09
C GLY A 83 -15.95 -26.85 -8.92
N GLN A 84 -16.74 -27.95 -8.95
CA GLN A 84 -16.70 -28.99 -7.92
C GLN A 84 -15.33 -29.71 -7.90
N VAL A 85 -14.82 -30.09 -9.07
CA VAL A 85 -13.52 -30.78 -9.20
C VAL A 85 -12.37 -29.89 -8.69
N LEU A 86 -12.41 -28.60 -9.05
CA LEU A 86 -11.43 -27.62 -8.59
C LEU A 86 -11.50 -27.47 -7.06
N ALA A 87 -12.70 -27.33 -6.50
CA ALA A 87 -12.91 -27.19 -5.06
C ALA A 87 -12.43 -28.42 -4.27
N GLU A 88 -12.74 -29.63 -4.74
CA GLU A 88 -12.28 -30.90 -4.14
C GLU A 88 -10.75 -31.03 -4.17
N ALA A 89 -10.10 -30.44 -5.18
CA ALA A 89 -8.64 -30.38 -5.28
C ALA A 89 -8.01 -29.22 -4.50
N GLY A 90 -8.82 -28.38 -3.85
CA GLY A 90 -8.34 -27.19 -3.14
C GLY A 90 -7.86 -26.07 -4.05
N LEU A 91 -8.24 -26.09 -5.34
CA LEU A 91 -7.89 -25.06 -6.32
C LEU A 91 -9.00 -23.99 -6.33
N ARG A 92 -8.74 -22.87 -5.68
CA ARG A 92 -9.73 -21.83 -5.44
C ARG A 92 -9.52 -20.63 -6.33
N ALA A 93 -10.61 -20.00 -6.76
CA ALA A 93 -10.58 -18.76 -7.53
C ALA A 93 -9.93 -17.60 -6.74
N GLU A 94 -10.07 -17.60 -5.42
CA GLU A 94 -9.51 -16.63 -4.50
C GLU A 94 -7.98 -16.60 -4.51
N ASP A 95 -7.34 -17.71 -4.88
CA ASP A 95 -5.88 -17.83 -4.98
C ASP A 95 -5.37 -17.44 -6.39
N GLY A 96 -6.26 -17.18 -7.33
CA GLY A 96 -5.99 -16.73 -8.70
C GLY A 96 -5.67 -17.82 -9.71
N LEU A 97 -5.61 -17.42 -10.98
CA LEU A 97 -5.36 -18.33 -12.10
C LEU A 97 -4.00 -19.02 -12.00
N ALA A 98 -2.97 -18.39 -11.46
CA ALA A 98 -1.65 -19.01 -11.31
C ALA A 98 -1.71 -20.26 -10.45
N SER A 99 -2.42 -20.21 -9.32
CA SER A 99 -2.61 -21.34 -8.42
C SER A 99 -3.42 -22.45 -9.08
N ILE A 100 -4.52 -22.09 -9.75
CA ILE A 100 -5.35 -23.06 -10.47
C ILE A 100 -4.52 -23.77 -11.54
N LEU A 101 -3.87 -23.02 -12.45
CA LEU A 101 -3.09 -23.58 -13.56
C LEU A 101 -1.95 -24.49 -13.08
N ALA A 102 -1.27 -24.11 -12.00
CA ALA A 102 -0.20 -24.94 -11.41
C ALA A 102 -0.73 -26.24 -10.80
N GLY A 103 -1.94 -26.22 -10.21
CA GLY A 103 -2.56 -27.41 -9.60
C GLY A 103 -3.17 -28.39 -10.61
N LEU A 104 -3.48 -27.96 -11.85
CA LEU A 104 -4.11 -28.81 -12.85
C LEU A 104 -3.28 -30.05 -13.20
N ASP A 105 -1.96 -29.95 -13.18
CA ASP A 105 -1.05 -31.07 -13.53
C ASP A 105 -1.22 -32.28 -12.60
N SER A 106 -1.81 -32.09 -11.43
CA SER A 106 -2.11 -33.14 -10.46
C SER A 106 -3.48 -33.81 -10.69
N LEU A 107 -4.31 -33.28 -11.58
CA LEU A 107 -5.67 -33.73 -11.80
C LEU A 107 -5.79 -34.62 -13.04
N PRO A 108 -6.60 -35.69 -12.99
CA PRO A 108 -6.86 -36.54 -14.17
C PRO A 108 -7.46 -35.76 -15.36
N GLN A 109 -8.26 -34.71 -15.09
CA GLN A 109 -8.91 -33.86 -16.09
C GLN A 109 -8.14 -32.53 -16.31
N GLY A 110 -6.89 -32.41 -15.81
CA GLY A 110 -6.15 -31.14 -15.79
C GLY A 110 -5.97 -30.54 -17.18
N GLU A 111 -5.62 -31.35 -18.19
CA GLU A 111 -5.48 -30.86 -19.57
C GLU A 111 -6.81 -30.38 -20.18
N GLU A 112 -7.93 -31.10 -19.90
CA GLU A 112 -9.25 -30.69 -20.35
C GLU A 112 -9.69 -29.36 -19.74
N ILE A 113 -9.45 -29.20 -18.43
CA ILE A 113 -9.75 -27.94 -17.70
C ILE A 113 -8.87 -26.80 -18.23
N ARG A 114 -7.58 -27.04 -18.46
CA ARG A 114 -6.66 -26.06 -19.05
C ARG A 114 -7.16 -25.59 -20.42
N ALA A 115 -7.52 -26.50 -21.29
CA ALA A 115 -8.07 -26.17 -22.60
C ALA A 115 -9.39 -25.37 -22.50
N ALA A 116 -10.25 -25.69 -21.54
CA ALA A 116 -11.47 -24.94 -21.28
C ALA A 116 -11.19 -23.51 -20.80
N ILE A 117 -10.22 -23.32 -19.89
CA ILE A 117 -9.77 -22.00 -19.44
C ILE A 117 -9.23 -21.17 -20.62
N GLU A 118 -8.34 -21.75 -21.42
CA GLU A 118 -7.75 -21.06 -22.58
C GLU A 118 -8.83 -20.67 -23.61
N ALA A 119 -9.78 -21.55 -23.87
CA ALA A 119 -10.88 -21.28 -24.80
C ALA A 119 -11.80 -20.16 -24.28
N GLU A 120 -12.10 -20.13 -22.99
CA GLU A 120 -12.97 -19.12 -22.38
C GLU A 120 -12.27 -17.77 -22.28
N LEU A 121 -10.98 -17.73 -21.92
CA LEU A 121 -10.16 -16.51 -21.97
C LEU A 121 -10.06 -15.94 -23.38
N ALA A 122 -9.89 -16.79 -24.40
CA ALA A 122 -9.85 -16.36 -25.80
C ALA A 122 -11.20 -15.83 -26.31
N ALA A 123 -12.32 -16.30 -25.74
CA ALA A 123 -13.66 -15.84 -26.07
C ALA A 123 -14.13 -14.64 -25.25
N GLY A 124 -13.49 -14.37 -24.14
CA GLY A 124 -13.80 -13.28 -23.20
C GLY A 124 -13.24 -11.92 -23.62
N PRO A 125 -13.26 -10.93 -22.71
CA PRO A 125 -12.57 -9.67 -22.93
C PRO A 125 -11.05 -9.87 -22.90
N ARG A 126 -10.32 -8.98 -23.56
CA ARG A 126 -8.86 -8.92 -23.41
C ARG A 126 -8.52 -8.50 -21.97
N LEU A 127 -7.63 -9.24 -21.31
CA LEU A 127 -7.20 -8.93 -19.95
C LEU A 127 -5.96 -8.03 -19.96
N SER A 128 -5.88 -7.11 -18.99
CA SER A 128 -4.65 -6.39 -18.74
C SER A 128 -3.56 -7.34 -18.24
N MET A 129 -2.31 -7.06 -18.64
CA MET A 129 -1.18 -7.94 -18.36
C MET A 129 -0.29 -7.38 -17.25
N VAL A 130 0.12 -8.26 -16.36
CA VAL A 130 1.24 -8.02 -15.43
C VAL A 130 2.57 -8.28 -16.14
N ASP A 131 2.60 -9.33 -16.97
CA ASP A 131 3.76 -9.69 -17.78
C ASP A 131 3.29 -10.28 -19.12
N SER A 132 3.33 -9.49 -20.18
CA SER A 132 2.86 -9.88 -21.51
C SER A 132 3.71 -10.98 -22.12
N ASP A 133 5.03 -10.97 -21.87
CA ASP A 133 5.96 -11.95 -22.45
C ASP A 133 5.73 -13.36 -21.87
N ARG A 134 5.23 -13.43 -20.64
CA ARG A 134 4.96 -14.69 -19.93
C ARG A 134 3.46 -15.08 -19.93
N GLY A 135 2.60 -14.25 -20.49
CA GLY A 135 1.16 -14.47 -20.47
C GLY A 135 0.52 -14.31 -19.10
N ILE A 136 1.16 -13.58 -18.17
CA ILE A 136 0.64 -13.36 -16.82
C ILE A 136 -0.33 -12.17 -16.86
N THR A 137 -1.61 -12.47 -16.64
CA THR A 137 -2.66 -11.45 -16.59
C THR A 137 -2.86 -10.92 -15.17
N ASN A 138 -3.62 -9.87 -15.05
CA ASN A 138 -4.01 -9.31 -13.76
C ASN A 138 -4.91 -10.25 -12.92
N LEU A 139 -5.42 -11.34 -13.48
CA LEU A 139 -6.20 -12.35 -12.76
C LEU A 139 -5.35 -13.55 -12.27
N HIS A 140 -4.03 -13.51 -12.42
CA HIS A 140 -3.16 -14.61 -11.99
C HIS A 140 -2.97 -14.65 -10.47
N VAL A 141 -2.74 -13.52 -9.82
CA VAL A 141 -2.49 -13.43 -8.37
C VAL A 141 -3.20 -12.19 -7.81
N PRO A 142 -3.98 -12.31 -6.72
CA PRO A 142 -4.77 -11.19 -6.19
C PRO A 142 -3.93 -9.99 -5.71
N SER A 143 -2.66 -10.19 -5.41
CA SER A 143 -1.73 -9.14 -4.94
C SER A 143 -0.80 -8.58 -6.02
N ASP A 144 -0.90 -9.02 -7.28
CA ASP A 144 -0.05 -8.51 -8.36
C ASP A 144 -0.46 -7.12 -8.84
N VAL A 145 -1.73 -6.76 -8.69
CA VAL A 145 -2.26 -5.43 -9.03
C VAL A 145 -2.78 -4.76 -7.78
N ILE A 146 -2.04 -3.79 -7.27
CA ILE A 146 -2.35 -3.05 -6.05
C ILE A 146 -2.91 -1.69 -6.46
N ILE A 147 -4.17 -1.40 -6.08
CA ILE A 147 -4.95 -0.25 -6.55
C ILE A 147 -4.26 1.09 -6.35
N ASP A 148 -3.63 1.32 -5.21
CA ASP A 148 -2.95 2.57 -4.86
C ASP A 148 -1.77 2.90 -5.78
N ALA A 149 -1.13 1.90 -6.37
CA ALA A 149 -0.08 2.09 -7.36
C ALA A 149 -0.58 1.96 -8.81
N SER A 150 -1.47 1.00 -9.09
CA SER A 150 -1.92 0.69 -10.44
C SER A 150 -2.87 1.74 -11.02
N MET A 151 -3.77 2.30 -10.21
CA MET A 151 -4.70 3.34 -10.69
C MET A 151 -4.00 4.66 -11.06
N PRO A 152 -3.12 5.25 -10.23
CA PRO A 152 -2.40 6.45 -10.62
C PRO A 152 -1.51 6.22 -11.85
N ALA A 153 -0.86 5.06 -11.95
CA ALA A 153 -0.03 4.71 -13.11
C ALA A 153 -0.85 4.61 -14.40
N MET A 154 -2.04 4.00 -14.34
CA MET A 154 -2.97 3.92 -15.45
C MET A 154 -3.47 5.32 -15.86
N ILE A 155 -3.88 6.16 -14.89
CA ILE A 155 -4.35 7.52 -15.16
C ILE A 155 -3.23 8.34 -15.82
N ARG A 156 -2.00 8.26 -15.30
CA ARG A 156 -0.83 8.93 -15.89
C ARG A 156 -0.54 8.47 -17.32
N ALA A 157 -0.81 7.19 -17.62
CA ALA A 157 -0.68 6.62 -18.97
C ALA A 157 -1.87 6.95 -19.90
N GLY A 158 -2.79 7.83 -19.49
CA GLY A 158 -3.95 8.22 -20.28
C GLY A 158 -5.09 7.20 -20.28
N GLY A 159 -5.18 6.34 -19.27
CA GLY A 159 -6.20 5.28 -19.17
C GLY A 159 -5.78 3.96 -19.84
N HIS A 160 -4.48 3.81 -20.14
CA HIS A 160 -3.95 2.64 -20.84
C HIS A 160 -3.20 1.70 -19.90
N LEU A 161 -3.36 0.40 -20.11
CA LEU A 161 -2.52 -0.67 -19.55
C LEU A 161 -1.98 -1.57 -20.66
N TRP A 162 -1.10 -2.49 -20.30
CA TRP A 162 -0.50 -3.44 -21.24
C TRP A 162 -1.47 -4.54 -21.62
N GLY A 163 -1.59 -4.80 -22.92
CA GLY A 163 -2.36 -5.91 -23.47
C GLY A 163 -1.55 -7.17 -23.70
N PRO A 164 -2.21 -8.28 -24.12
CA PRO A 164 -1.55 -9.55 -24.41
C PRO A 164 -0.53 -9.50 -25.54
N ASP A 165 -0.64 -8.53 -26.43
CA ASP A 165 0.26 -8.26 -27.57
C ASP A 165 1.49 -7.43 -27.18
N GLY A 166 1.64 -7.10 -25.90
CA GLY A 166 2.73 -6.24 -25.42
C GLY A 166 2.59 -4.77 -25.81
N GLN A 167 1.41 -4.37 -26.30
CA GLN A 167 1.08 -2.96 -26.55
C GLN A 167 0.13 -2.43 -25.49
N THR A 168 0.11 -1.12 -25.31
CA THR A 168 -0.85 -0.47 -24.42
C THR A 168 -2.19 -0.25 -25.15
N ALA A 169 -3.29 -0.40 -24.42
CA ALA A 169 -4.64 -0.16 -24.93
C ALA A 169 -5.54 0.44 -23.87
N ASP A 170 -6.67 1.01 -24.33
CA ASP A 170 -7.72 1.53 -23.47
C ASP A 170 -8.22 0.45 -22.51
N THR A 171 -8.45 0.84 -21.27
CA THR A 171 -8.70 -0.11 -20.18
C THR A 171 -9.95 0.26 -19.40
N LEU A 172 -10.81 -0.71 -19.19
CA LEU A 172 -11.88 -0.68 -18.19
C LEU A 172 -11.28 -1.10 -16.84
N ALA A 173 -11.01 -0.14 -15.98
CA ALA A 173 -10.53 -0.38 -14.63
C ALA A 173 -11.70 -0.65 -13.70
N VAL A 174 -11.80 -1.86 -13.20
CA VAL A 174 -12.87 -2.30 -12.29
C VAL A 174 -12.36 -2.21 -10.86
N ILE A 175 -13.06 -1.45 -10.02
CA ILE A 175 -12.84 -1.32 -8.58
C ILE A 175 -14.06 -1.91 -7.86
N PRO A 176 -14.02 -3.19 -7.48
CA PRO A 176 -15.20 -3.87 -6.93
C PRO A 176 -15.62 -3.35 -5.55
N ASP A 177 -14.67 -2.88 -4.73
CA ASP A 177 -14.97 -2.21 -3.47
C ASP A 177 -15.12 -0.70 -3.72
N SER A 178 -16.36 -0.21 -3.64
CA SER A 178 -16.69 1.18 -3.99
C SER A 178 -16.27 2.22 -2.95
N SER A 179 -15.80 1.82 -1.75
CA SER A 179 -15.55 2.73 -0.62
C SER A 179 -14.74 3.97 -1.00
N TYR A 180 -13.72 3.81 -1.85
CA TYR A 180 -12.85 4.91 -2.27
C TYR A 180 -12.69 5.04 -3.79
N ALA A 181 -13.51 4.36 -4.57
CA ALA A 181 -13.46 4.41 -6.05
C ALA A 181 -13.62 5.84 -6.58
N GLY A 182 -14.43 6.66 -5.93
CA GLY A 182 -14.68 8.05 -6.29
C GLY A 182 -13.45 8.95 -6.27
N VAL A 183 -12.43 8.61 -5.48
CA VAL A 183 -11.13 9.32 -5.46
C VAL A 183 -10.47 9.27 -6.85
N TYR A 184 -10.37 8.07 -7.42
CA TYR A 184 -9.76 7.89 -8.75
C TYR A 184 -10.61 8.50 -9.85
N GLN A 185 -11.94 8.40 -9.75
CA GLN A 185 -12.83 9.06 -10.70
C GLN A 185 -12.66 10.58 -10.69
N ALA A 186 -12.53 11.20 -9.51
CA ALA A 186 -12.28 12.63 -9.39
C ALA A 186 -10.95 13.05 -10.05
N VAL A 187 -9.90 12.23 -9.91
CA VAL A 187 -8.60 12.45 -10.59
C VAL A 187 -8.76 12.33 -12.11
N ILE A 188 -9.46 11.32 -12.60
CA ILE A 188 -9.71 11.13 -14.03
C ILE A 188 -10.46 12.34 -14.61
N ASP A 189 -11.52 12.78 -13.93
CA ASP A 189 -12.33 13.93 -14.36
C ASP A 189 -11.48 15.21 -14.41
N ASP A 190 -10.65 15.45 -13.41
CA ASP A 190 -9.74 16.59 -13.37
C ASP A 190 -8.70 16.53 -14.50
N CYS A 191 -8.05 15.37 -14.71
CA CYS A 191 -7.08 15.21 -15.78
C CYS A 191 -7.70 15.33 -17.18
N ARG A 192 -8.95 14.88 -17.37
CA ARG A 192 -9.69 15.09 -18.62
C ARG A 192 -10.03 16.56 -18.87
N ALA A 193 -10.34 17.31 -17.82
CA ALA A 193 -10.69 18.74 -17.93
C ALA A 193 -9.47 19.65 -18.11
N HIS A 194 -8.35 19.33 -17.46
CA HIS A 194 -7.20 20.24 -17.33
C HIS A 194 -5.88 19.67 -17.86
N GLY A 195 -5.84 18.42 -18.31
CA GLY A 195 -4.62 17.73 -18.72
C GLY A 195 -3.80 17.18 -17.54
N ALA A 196 -2.60 16.70 -17.84
CA ALA A 196 -1.66 16.19 -16.85
C ALA A 196 -1.26 17.27 -15.83
N LEU A 197 -0.89 16.85 -14.63
CA LEU A 197 -0.25 17.72 -13.65
C LEU A 197 1.17 18.05 -14.08
N ASP A 198 1.63 19.26 -13.82
CA ASP A 198 3.00 19.71 -14.10
C ASP A 198 3.87 19.58 -12.84
N PRO A 199 4.83 18.65 -12.82
CA PRO A 199 5.70 18.45 -11.65
C PRO A 199 6.52 19.67 -11.24
N ALA A 200 6.77 20.60 -12.19
CA ALA A 200 7.57 21.78 -11.93
C ALA A 200 6.79 22.89 -11.18
N THR A 201 5.47 22.89 -11.27
CA THR A 201 4.63 23.98 -10.78
C THR A 201 3.55 23.55 -9.80
N MET A 202 3.25 22.26 -9.71
CA MET A 202 2.19 21.76 -8.83
C MET A 202 2.58 21.84 -7.35
N GLY A 203 1.57 22.06 -6.48
CA GLY A 203 1.69 21.88 -5.04
C GLY A 203 1.72 20.41 -4.63
N SER A 204 2.13 20.15 -3.41
CA SER A 204 2.20 18.81 -2.81
C SER A 204 0.97 18.48 -1.95
N VAL A 205 0.70 17.20 -1.80
CA VAL A 205 -0.38 16.70 -0.93
C VAL A 205 0.20 15.72 0.09
N PRO A 206 0.97 16.23 1.08
CA PRO A 206 1.49 15.38 2.16
C PRO A 206 0.36 14.77 2.98
N ASN A 207 0.63 13.64 3.63
CA ASN A 207 -0.37 12.88 4.35
C ASN A 207 -0.07 12.81 5.86
N VAL A 208 -1.14 12.92 6.67
CA VAL A 208 -1.19 12.55 8.07
C VAL A 208 -2.18 11.40 8.21
N GLY A 209 -1.69 10.20 8.49
CA GLY A 209 -2.48 8.97 8.43
C GLY A 209 -2.62 8.24 9.77
N LEU A 210 -3.71 7.51 9.95
CA LEU A 210 -3.84 6.58 11.06
C LEU A 210 -3.03 5.30 10.79
N MET A 211 -2.43 4.73 11.84
CA MET A 211 -1.57 3.55 11.71
C MET A 211 -2.38 2.25 11.69
N ALA A 212 -2.04 1.33 10.78
CA ALA A 212 -2.75 0.08 10.51
C ALA A 212 -3.09 -0.77 11.74
N ARG A 213 -2.15 -0.95 12.70
CA ARG A 213 -2.38 -1.75 13.91
C ARG A 213 -3.29 -1.10 14.94
N LYS A 214 -3.60 0.18 14.78
CA LYS A 214 -4.41 0.98 15.69
C LYS A 214 -5.72 1.43 15.05
N ALA A 215 -5.80 1.33 13.72
CA ALA A 215 -6.96 1.64 12.90
C ALA A 215 -7.08 0.56 11.82
N GLU A 216 -7.76 -0.54 12.17
CA GLU A 216 -7.98 -1.64 11.23
C GLU A 216 -9.18 -1.36 10.35
N GLU A 217 -8.97 -1.40 9.04
CA GLU A 217 -10.01 -1.19 8.04
C GLU A 217 -10.88 -2.44 7.82
N TYR A 218 -12.05 -2.25 7.23
CA TYR A 218 -12.90 -3.35 6.79
C TYR A 218 -12.17 -4.27 5.84
N GLY A 219 -12.26 -5.58 6.08
CA GLY A 219 -11.67 -6.59 5.21
C GLY A 219 -10.26 -7.03 5.57
N SER A 220 -9.63 -6.38 6.57
CA SER A 220 -8.34 -6.80 7.09
C SER A 220 -8.50 -7.77 8.27
N HIS A 221 -7.53 -8.71 8.39
CA HIS A 221 -7.37 -9.55 9.56
C HIS A 221 -8.56 -10.48 9.93
N ASP A 222 -8.72 -10.70 11.24
CA ASP A 222 -9.54 -11.75 11.88
C ASP A 222 -10.98 -11.31 12.20
N LYS A 223 -11.41 -10.20 11.65
CA LYS A 223 -12.77 -9.65 11.77
C LYS A 223 -13.55 -9.65 10.46
N THR A 224 -13.10 -10.46 9.50
CA THR A 224 -13.73 -10.61 8.17
C THR A 224 -14.15 -12.06 7.99
N PHE A 225 -15.40 -12.26 7.59
CA PHE A 225 -16.01 -13.59 7.48
C PHE A 225 -16.80 -13.73 6.18
N LEU A 226 -16.61 -14.87 5.51
CA LEU A 226 -17.51 -15.32 4.45
C LEU A 226 -18.74 -15.96 5.12
N ILE A 227 -19.92 -15.45 4.80
CA ILE A 227 -21.16 -15.88 5.44
C ILE A 227 -21.59 -17.26 4.94
N PRO A 228 -21.74 -18.24 5.84
CA PRO A 228 -22.02 -19.62 5.44
C PRO A 228 -23.50 -19.93 5.18
N ALA A 229 -24.42 -19.06 5.64
CA ALA A 229 -25.87 -19.26 5.53
C ALA A 229 -26.62 -17.94 5.61
N ASP A 230 -27.76 -17.83 4.95
CA ASP A 230 -28.67 -16.70 5.09
C ASP A 230 -29.08 -16.49 6.56
N GLY A 231 -29.09 -15.25 7.01
CA GLY A 231 -29.42 -14.95 8.41
C GLY A 231 -29.11 -13.53 8.82
N THR A 232 -28.87 -13.37 10.11
CA THR A 232 -28.52 -12.09 10.72
C THR A 232 -27.18 -12.23 11.45
N VAL A 233 -26.22 -11.34 11.15
CA VAL A 233 -24.96 -11.24 11.91
C VAL A 233 -25.11 -10.15 12.97
N GLU A 234 -24.84 -10.49 14.22
CA GLU A 234 -24.92 -9.58 15.34
C GLU A 234 -23.55 -9.43 16.05
N VAL A 235 -23.23 -8.22 16.42
CA VAL A 235 -22.14 -7.90 17.36
C VAL A 235 -22.74 -7.69 18.74
N VAL A 236 -22.42 -8.58 19.66
CA VAL A 236 -23.08 -8.65 20.98
C VAL A 236 -22.07 -8.32 22.07
N VAL A 237 -22.49 -7.57 23.09
CA VAL A 237 -21.68 -7.29 24.26
C VAL A 237 -21.52 -8.58 25.09
N VAL A 238 -20.25 -8.97 25.28
CA VAL A 238 -19.91 -10.09 26.20
C VAL A 238 -19.80 -9.57 27.63
N GLU A 239 -18.96 -8.53 27.83
CA GLU A 239 -18.73 -7.92 29.14
C GLU A 239 -18.23 -6.47 28.95
N GLY A 240 -18.64 -5.56 29.79
CA GLY A 240 -18.23 -4.16 29.77
C GLY A 240 -18.87 -3.36 28.63
N ALA A 241 -18.10 -2.75 27.76
CA ALA A 241 -18.51 -2.00 26.55
C ALA A 241 -19.64 -0.96 26.77
N GLY A 242 -19.86 -0.49 27.99
CA GLY A 242 -20.87 0.53 28.30
C GLY A 242 -22.33 0.08 28.18
N ALA A 243 -22.58 -1.23 28.02
CA ALA A 243 -23.92 -1.83 27.94
C ALA A 243 -23.98 -3.18 28.66
N GLU A 244 -25.19 -3.67 28.92
CA GLU A 244 -25.41 -4.95 29.59
C GLU A 244 -24.95 -6.14 28.71
N PRO A 245 -24.41 -7.21 29.31
CA PRO A 245 -24.09 -8.43 28.57
C PRO A 245 -25.31 -8.96 27.79
N GLY A 246 -25.10 -9.31 26.53
CA GLY A 246 -26.16 -9.72 25.61
C GLY A 246 -26.81 -8.59 24.82
N ALA A 247 -26.46 -7.32 25.08
CA ALA A 247 -26.94 -6.20 24.25
C ALA A 247 -26.33 -6.27 22.83
N VAL A 248 -27.19 -6.13 21.84
CA VAL A 248 -26.78 -6.08 20.42
C VAL A 248 -26.33 -4.67 20.08
N LEU A 249 -25.09 -4.52 19.63
CA LEU A 249 -24.50 -3.24 19.19
C LEU A 249 -24.74 -2.98 17.71
N LEU A 250 -24.54 -4.00 16.89
CA LEU A 250 -24.70 -3.95 15.42
C LEU A 250 -25.43 -5.20 14.96
N SER A 251 -26.27 -5.07 13.94
CA SER A 251 -27.07 -6.16 13.39
C SER A 251 -27.24 -5.96 11.87
N HIS A 252 -26.92 -6.99 11.08
CA HIS A 252 -27.02 -6.96 9.62
C HIS A 252 -27.71 -8.21 9.10
N GLU A 253 -28.72 -8.04 8.26
CA GLU A 253 -29.26 -9.14 7.46
C GLU A 253 -28.29 -9.47 6.33
N VAL A 254 -27.93 -10.74 6.18
CA VAL A 254 -26.92 -11.23 5.24
C VAL A 254 -27.39 -12.47 4.51
N ALA A 255 -26.86 -12.68 3.32
CA ALA A 255 -27.07 -13.89 2.54
C ALA A 255 -25.80 -14.76 2.52
N THR A 256 -26.00 -16.02 2.16
CA THR A 256 -24.90 -16.96 1.93
C THR A 256 -23.91 -16.44 0.91
N GLY A 257 -22.63 -16.43 1.26
CA GLY A 257 -21.56 -15.91 0.39
C GLY A 257 -21.26 -14.44 0.57
N ASP A 258 -22.07 -13.67 1.33
CA ASP A 258 -21.75 -12.27 1.64
C ASP A 258 -20.45 -12.18 2.42
N ILE A 259 -19.74 -11.07 2.23
CA ILE A 259 -18.48 -10.78 2.94
C ILE A 259 -18.80 -9.80 4.05
N TRP A 260 -18.97 -10.32 5.29
CA TRP A 260 -19.16 -9.48 6.48
C TRP A 260 -17.82 -9.13 7.10
N ARG A 261 -17.64 -7.86 7.45
CA ARG A 261 -16.36 -7.34 7.94
C ARG A 261 -16.55 -6.24 8.94
N ALA A 262 -15.76 -6.29 10.03
CA ALA A 262 -15.71 -5.25 11.04
C ALA A 262 -14.38 -4.49 10.97
N CYS A 263 -14.40 -3.26 11.47
CA CYS A 263 -13.22 -2.45 11.68
C CYS A 263 -13.17 -1.90 13.11
N THR A 264 -11.97 -1.59 13.58
CA THR A 264 -11.76 -1.01 14.92
C THR A 264 -10.68 0.06 14.86
N THR A 265 -10.89 1.12 15.67
CA THR A 265 -9.88 2.19 15.80
C THR A 265 -9.80 2.65 17.25
N GLN A 266 -8.61 2.63 17.84
CA GLN A 266 -8.38 3.02 19.23
C GLN A 266 -8.41 4.54 19.41
N ASP A 267 -8.90 4.99 20.57
CA ASP A 267 -9.08 6.42 20.89
C ASP A 267 -7.77 7.21 20.95
N ALA A 268 -6.73 6.68 21.59
CA ALA A 268 -5.46 7.40 21.75
C ALA A 268 -4.78 7.72 20.39
N PRO A 269 -4.69 6.80 19.42
CA PRO A 269 -4.23 7.13 18.08
C PRO A 269 -5.09 8.18 17.34
N ILE A 270 -6.40 8.21 17.57
CA ILE A 270 -7.27 9.24 16.96
C ILE A 270 -6.90 10.61 17.51
N ARG A 271 -6.67 10.75 18.82
CA ARG A 271 -6.24 12.01 19.44
C ARG A 271 -4.90 12.48 18.88
N ASP A 272 -3.90 11.58 18.84
CA ASP A 272 -2.58 11.88 18.27
C ASP A 272 -2.67 12.27 16.79
N TRP A 273 -3.54 11.62 16.03
CA TRP A 273 -3.78 11.93 14.62
C TRP A 273 -4.35 13.34 14.42
N VAL A 274 -5.34 13.75 15.25
CA VAL A 274 -5.90 15.10 15.23
C VAL A 274 -4.84 16.13 15.66
N HIS A 275 -4.12 15.87 16.74
CA HIS A 275 -3.02 16.73 17.21
C HIS A 275 -1.94 16.92 16.14
N LEU A 276 -1.54 15.84 15.47
CA LEU A 276 -0.53 15.88 14.43
C LEU A 276 -0.99 16.67 13.21
N ALA A 277 -2.28 16.55 12.83
CA ALA A 277 -2.86 17.37 11.77
C ALA A 277 -2.79 18.87 12.08
N VAL A 278 -3.16 19.28 13.32
CA VAL A 278 -3.07 20.67 13.79
C VAL A 278 -1.62 21.15 13.80
N THR A 279 -0.71 20.35 14.32
CA THR A 279 0.73 20.67 14.39
C THR A 279 1.31 20.88 13.00
N ARG A 280 0.99 19.99 12.04
CA ARG A 280 1.46 20.13 10.65
C ARG A 280 0.85 21.34 9.94
N ALA A 281 -0.45 21.59 10.12
CA ALA A 281 -1.09 22.80 9.58
C ALA A 281 -0.42 24.07 10.10
N ARG A 282 -0.11 24.14 11.39
CA ARG A 282 0.56 25.29 12.00
C ARG A 282 1.99 25.47 11.50
N ALA A 283 2.74 24.38 11.36
CA ALA A 283 4.13 24.41 10.89
C ALA A 283 4.26 24.84 9.43
N THR A 284 3.29 24.45 8.58
CA THR A 284 3.38 24.67 7.13
C THR A 284 2.52 25.84 6.63
N GLY A 285 1.49 26.24 7.38
CA GLY A 285 0.46 27.18 6.93
C GLY A 285 -0.49 26.59 5.86
N ALA A 286 -0.33 25.34 5.49
CA ALA A 286 -1.22 24.66 4.54
C ALA A 286 -2.51 24.20 5.23
N PRO A 287 -3.67 24.18 4.52
CA PRO A 287 -4.89 23.62 5.07
C PRO A 287 -4.74 22.13 5.36
N ALA A 288 -5.29 21.69 6.50
CA ALA A 288 -5.42 20.28 6.86
C ALA A 288 -6.84 19.82 6.58
N VAL A 289 -6.99 18.82 5.73
CA VAL A 289 -8.29 18.29 5.30
C VAL A 289 -8.44 16.86 5.76
N PHE A 290 -9.39 16.62 6.67
CA PHE A 290 -9.80 15.27 7.08
C PHE A 290 -10.68 14.66 6.00
N TRP A 291 -10.28 13.51 5.49
CA TRP A 291 -11.00 12.77 4.43
C TRP A 291 -11.91 11.73 5.09
N LEU A 292 -13.10 12.13 5.44
CA LEU A 292 -14.05 11.30 6.15
C LEU A 292 -15.43 11.39 5.48
N ASP A 293 -16.02 10.23 5.18
CA ASP A 293 -17.33 10.12 4.55
C ASP A 293 -18.41 9.97 5.64
N PRO A 294 -19.34 10.94 5.78
CA PRO A 294 -20.42 10.86 6.76
C PRO A 294 -21.40 9.70 6.50
N GLU A 295 -21.46 9.16 5.30
CA GLU A 295 -22.31 8.01 4.95
C GLU A 295 -21.66 6.66 5.30
N ARG A 296 -20.38 6.65 5.66
CA ARG A 296 -19.64 5.48 6.10
C ARG A 296 -19.64 5.42 7.63
N GLY A 297 -20.24 4.37 8.22
CA GLY A 297 -20.49 4.29 9.67
C GLY A 297 -19.26 4.57 10.53
N HIS A 298 -18.13 3.95 10.24
CA HIS A 298 -16.85 4.21 10.93
C HIS A 298 -16.42 5.68 10.85
N ASP A 299 -16.50 6.28 9.66
CA ASP A 299 -16.07 7.66 9.45
C ASP A 299 -17.03 8.66 10.12
N ALA A 300 -18.32 8.37 10.17
CA ALA A 300 -19.29 9.19 10.89
C ALA A 300 -18.94 9.32 12.39
N VAL A 301 -18.50 8.22 13.01
CA VAL A 301 -18.02 8.24 14.41
C VAL A 301 -16.70 9.02 14.51
N LEU A 302 -15.77 8.85 13.54
CA LEU A 302 -14.54 9.62 13.51
C LEU A 302 -14.78 11.12 13.35
N ILE A 303 -15.76 11.55 12.57
CA ILE A 303 -16.14 12.97 12.43
C ILE A 303 -16.52 13.58 13.78
N ASP A 304 -17.33 12.86 14.57
CA ASP A 304 -17.70 13.32 15.91
C ASP A 304 -16.49 13.42 16.85
N LEU A 305 -15.57 12.43 16.78
CA LEU A 305 -14.35 12.44 17.60
C LEU A 305 -13.38 13.54 17.16
N VAL A 306 -13.19 13.74 15.85
CA VAL A 306 -12.36 14.82 15.30
C VAL A 306 -12.88 16.19 15.78
N ASN A 307 -14.18 16.44 15.67
CA ASN A 307 -14.78 17.70 16.13
C ASN A 307 -14.58 17.91 17.63
N ARG A 308 -14.66 16.83 18.42
CA ARG A 308 -14.43 16.88 19.87
C ARG A 308 -12.98 17.22 20.20
N TYR A 309 -12.01 16.55 19.55
CA TYR A 309 -10.60 16.72 19.86
C TYR A 309 -10.03 18.02 19.30
N LEU A 310 -10.53 18.52 18.18
CA LEU A 310 -10.20 19.86 17.67
C LEU A 310 -10.60 20.98 18.63
N ALA A 311 -11.65 20.77 19.46
CA ALA A 311 -12.04 21.72 20.49
C ALA A 311 -11.03 21.84 21.65
N ASP A 312 -10.17 20.83 21.84
CA ASP A 312 -9.10 20.82 22.84
C ASP A 312 -7.78 21.38 22.26
N GLU A 313 -7.71 21.64 20.96
CA GLU A 313 -6.52 22.15 20.25
C GLU A 313 -6.60 23.65 19.99
N ASP A 314 -5.44 24.31 19.95
CA ASP A 314 -5.36 25.69 19.44
C ASP A 314 -5.42 25.68 17.90
N THR A 315 -6.58 26.00 17.35
CA THR A 315 -6.83 26.04 15.89
C THR A 315 -6.94 27.46 15.34
N GLU A 316 -6.63 28.50 16.16
CA GLU A 316 -6.72 29.90 15.73
C GLU A 316 -5.82 30.17 14.51
N GLY A 317 -6.42 30.73 13.46
CA GLY A 317 -5.73 31.06 12.20
C GLY A 317 -5.42 29.89 11.28
N LEU A 318 -5.83 28.65 11.62
CA LEU A 318 -5.64 27.47 10.77
C LEU A 318 -6.87 27.20 9.90
N ASP A 319 -6.65 26.72 8.68
CA ASP A 319 -7.70 26.19 7.80
C ASP A 319 -7.76 24.67 7.98
N ILE A 320 -8.72 24.22 8.79
CA ILE A 320 -8.96 22.80 9.05
C ILE A 320 -10.37 22.46 8.58
N ARG A 321 -10.47 21.41 7.75
CA ARG A 321 -11.72 20.99 7.11
C ARG A 321 -11.97 19.51 7.28
N VAL A 322 -13.25 19.11 7.28
CA VAL A 322 -13.70 17.72 7.14
C VAL A 322 -14.50 17.64 5.85
N LEU A 323 -14.07 16.82 4.92
CA LEU A 323 -14.69 16.63 3.61
C LEU A 323 -14.76 15.13 3.29
N ASP A 324 -15.77 14.74 2.52
CA ASP A 324 -15.77 13.39 1.95
C ASP A 324 -14.57 13.19 1.01
N PRO A 325 -14.12 11.94 0.77
CA PRO A 325 -12.91 11.66 0.01
C PRO A 325 -12.92 12.25 -1.42
N VAL A 326 -14.08 12.32 -2.07
CA VAL A 326 -14.21 12.86 -3.43
C VAL A 326 -14.04 14.39 -3.44
N ALA A 327 -14.71 15.08 -2.51
CA ALA A 327 -14.59 16.53 -2.36
C ALA A 327 -13.17 16.92 -1.92
N ALA A 328 -12.57 16.15 -1.01
CA ALA A 328 -11.19 16.34 -0.56
C ALA A 328 -10.18 16.15 -1.70
N THR A 329 -10.38 15.16 -2.56
CA THR A 329 -9.56 14.95 -3.77
C THR A 329 -9.65 16.13 -4.71
N ARG A 330 -10.87 16.59 -5.03
CA ARG A 330 -11.09 17.75 -5.91
C ARG A 330 -10.42 19.02 -5.38
N LEU A 331 -10.59 19.30 -4.09
CA LEU A 331 -9.93 20.45 -3.44
C LEU A 331 -8.40 20.33 -3.53
N SER A 332 -7.85 19.14 -3.26
CA SER A 332 -6.40 18.90 -3.31
C SER A 332 -5.84 19.09 -4.72
N LEU A 333 -6.53 18.59 -5.75
CA LEU A 333 -6.15 18.77 -7.16
C LEU A 333 -6.22 20.24 -7.59
N GLU A 334 -7.32 20.93 -7.26
CA GLU A 334 -7.46 22.35 -7.56
C GLU A 334 -6.33 23.20 -6.96
N ARG A 335 -5.98 22.94 -5.71
CA ARG A 335 -4.88 23.62 -5.02
C ARG A 335 -3.52 23.23 -5.60
N ALA A 336 -3.29 21.95 -5.83
CA ALA A 336 -2.04 21.46 -6.44
C ALA A 336 -1.79 22.12 -7.80
N ARG A 337 -2.82 22.30 -8.64
CA ARG A 337 -2.70 23.01 -9.93
C ARG A 337 -2.34 24.49 -9.78
N ARG A 338 -2.62 25.10 -8.63
CA ARG A 338 -2.20 26.49 -8.31
C ARG A 338 -0.82 26.58 -7.66
N GLY A 339 -0.13 25.45 -7.46
CA GLY A 339 1.15 25.40 -6.74
C GLY A 339 0.99 25.50 -5.23
N GLU A 340 -0.20 25.20 -4.70
CA GLU A 340 -0.54 25.30 -3.28
C GLU A 340 -0.59 23.92 -2.63
N ASP A 341 0.04 23.77 -1.45
CA ASP A 341 0.05 22.51 -0.70
C ASP A 341 -1.26 22.27 0.06
N THR A 342 -1.63 21.01 0.23
CA THR A 342 -2.77 20.58 1.05
C THR A 342 -2.38 19.36 1.88
N ILE A 343 -2.56 19.42 3.20
CA ILE A 343 -2.32 18.26 4.08
C ILE A 343 -3.55 17.36 4.03
N SER A 344 -3.41 16.17 3.47
CA SER A 344 -4.44 15.12 3.52
C SER A 344 -4.37 14.41 4.88
N VAL A 345 -5.48 14.42 5.63
CA VAL A 345 -5.58 13.77 6.95
C VAL A 345 -6.54 12.60 6.82
N THR A 346 -6.02 11.37 6.85
CA THR A 346 -6.76 10.21 6.35
C THR A 346 -6.76 9.03 7.31
N GLY A 347 -7.76 8.17 7.15
CA GLY A 347 -7.75 6.82 7.69
C GLY A 347 -6.69 5.95 7.01
N ASN A 348 -6.62 4.69 7.43
CA ASN A 348 -5.52 3.80 7.08
C ASN A 348 -5.44 3.46 5.58
N VAL A 349 -6.56 3.17 4.92
CA VAL A 349 -6.57 2.83 3.47
C VAL A 349 -6.26 4.05 2.63
N LEU A 350 -6.91 5.19 2.89
CA LEU A 350 -6.65 6.43 2.16
C LEU A 350 -5.24 6.97 2.40
N ARG A 351 -4.63 6.68 3.55
CA ARG A 351 -3.21 6.93 3.79
C ARG A 351 -2.34 6.26 2.72
N ASP A 352 -2.52 4.97 2.51
CA ASP A 352 -1.80 4.23 1.48
C ASP A 352 -2.13 4.76 0.07
N TYR A 353 -3.39 5.04 -0.21
CA TYR A 353 -3.80 5.58 -1.51
C TYR A 353 -3.11 6.92 -1.80
N ASN A 354 -3.14 7.86 -0.86
CA ASN A 354 -2.57 9.19 -1.06
C ASN A 354 -1.05 9.20 -1.08
N THR A 355 -0.39 8.25 -0.40
CA THR A 355 1.06 8.08 -0.43
C THR A 355 1.57 7.72 -1.83
N ASP A 356 0.74 7.08 -2.65
CA ASP A 356 1.07 6.73 -4.04
C ASP A 356 0.42 7.69 -5.06
N LEU A 357 -0.82 8.13 -4.83
CA LEU A 357 -1.63 8.84 -5.81
C LEU A 357 -0.94 10.09 -6.39
N PHE A 358 -0.69 11.07 -5.55
CA PHE A 358 -0.14 12.35 -6.01
C PHE A 358 1.29 12.24 -6.52
N PRO A 359 2.22 11.55 -5.84
CA PRO A 359 3.58 11.38 -6.34
C PRO A 359 3.66 10.62 -7.66
N ILE A 360 2.83 9.59 -7.88
CA ILE A 360 2.82 8.85 -9.15
C ILE A 360 2.26 9.74 -10.27
N LEU A 361 1.22 10.52 -10.01
CA LEU A 361 0.70 11.48 -10.99
C LEU A 361 1.73 12.56 -11.32
N GLU A 362 2.50 13.01 -10.35
CA GLU A 362 3.56 14.01 -10.49
C GLU A 362 4.79 13.44 -11.23
N LEU A 363 5.41 12.42 -10.67
CA LEU A 363 6.74 11.93 -11.06
C LEU A 363 6.74 10.55 -11.71
N GLY A 364 5.64 9.80 -11.67
CA GLY A 364 5.59 8.40 -12.07
C GLY A 364 6.14 7.43 -11.01
N THR A 365 6.45 7.92 -9.81
CA THR A 365 6.94 7.15 -8.66
C THR A 365 6.48 7.79 -7.37
N SER A 366 6.25 6.99 -6.33
CA SER A 366 5.88 7.45 -4.99
C SER A 366 7.08 7.84 -4.10
N ALA A 367 8.30 7.78 -4.60
CA ALA A 367 9.52 8.00 -3.82
C ALA A 367 9.66 9.39 -3.19
N LYS A 368 8.91 10.40 -3.65
CA LYS A 368 8.97 11.76 -3.13
C LYS A 368 8.02 12.00 -1.94
N MET A 369 6.94 11.25 -1.82
CA MET A 369 5.91 11.54 -0.83
C MET A 369 6.24 10.98 0.54
N LEU A 370 6.02 11.81 1.56
CA LEU A 370 6.10 11.42 2.96
C LEU A 370 4.70 11.38 3.57
N SER A 371 4.38 10.27 4.21
CA SER A 371 3.25 10.15 5.12
C SER A 371 3.77 10.09 6.55
N VAL A 372 3.23 10.92 7.44
CA VAL A 372 3.50 10.83 8.86
C VAL A 372 2.34 10.14 9.57
N VAL A 373 2.67 9.12 10.34
CA VAL A 373 1.71 8.28 11.06
C VAL A 373 1.96 8.39 12.56
N PRO A 374 0.97 8.76 13.37
CA PRO A 374 1.17 8.87 14.81
C PRO A 374 1.45 7.50 15.43
N LEU A 375 2.48 7.46 16.26
CA LEU A 375 2.80 6.31 17.11
C LEU A 375 2.31 6.55 18.54
N MET A 376 2.17 5.47 19.30
CA MET A 376 1.85 5.59 20.73
C MET A 376 2.90 6.44 21.45
N ASN A 377 2.45 7.23 22.42
CA ASN A 377 3.28 8.15 23.24
C ASN A 377 3.93 9.31 22.46
N GLY A 378 3.26 9.82 21.43
CA GLY A 378 3.68 11.02 20.72
C GLY A 378 4.82 10.84 19.73
N GLY A 379 5.17 9.60 19.38
CA GLY A 379 6.10 9.35 18.29
C GLY A 379 5.43 9.52 16.92
N GLY A 380 6.22 9.62 15.87
CA GLY A 380 5.77 9.63 14.48
C GLY A 380 6.59 8.65 13.64
N LEU A 381 5.94 7.97 12.70
CA LEU A 381 6.58 7.17 11.67
C LEU A 381 6.40 7.88 10.33
N TYR A 382 7.50 8.16 9.66
CA TYR A 382 7.50 8.66 8.28
C TYR A 382 7.69 7.48 7.33
N GLU A 383 6.89 7.44 6.29
CA GLU A 383 6.94 6.37 5.29
C GLU A 383 6.65 6.91 3.89
N THR A 384 7.09 6.17 2.89
CA THR A 384 6.88 6.46 1.47
C THR A 384 6.20 5.29 0.78
N GLY A 385 5.62 5.53 -0.39
CA GLY A 385 5.02 4.48 -1.19
C GLY A 385 6.05 3.61 -1.92
N ALA A 386 5.68 2.39 -2.25
CA ALA A 386 6.53 1.42 -2.94
C ALA A 386 6.58 1.59 -4.47
N GLY A 387 5.74 2.43 -5.08
CA GLY A 387 5.74 2.74 -6.52
C GLY A 387 5.28 1.62 -7.45
N GLY A 388 4.68 0.55 -6.95
CA GLY A 388 4.01 -0.51 -7.75
C GLY A 388 4.93 -1.42 -8.58
N SER A 389 6.25 -1.25 -8.55
CA SER A 389 7.21 -2.04 -9.34
C SER A 389 7.96 -3.12 -8.53
N ALA A 390 7.61 -3.30 -7.25
CA ALA A 390 8.29 -4.22 -6.35
C ALA A 390 8.41 -5.67 -6.89
N PRO A 391 7.36 -6.30 -7.46
CA PRO A 391 7.48 -7.66 -7.98
C PRO A 391 8.54 -7.81 -9.08
N LYS A 392 8.67 -6.82 -9.96
CA LYS A 392 9.69 -6.81 -11.03
C LYS A 392 11.10 -6.65 -10.46
N HIS A 393 11.26 -5.86 -9.40
CA HIS A 393 12.54 -5.66 -8.73
C HIS A 393 12.99 -6.92 -7.99
N VAL A 394 12.07 -7.61 -7.29
CA VAL A 394 12.37 -8.88 -6.62
C VAL A 394 12.73 -9.95 -7.65
N ARG A 395 11.99 -10.05 -8.77
CA ARG A 395 12.32 -10.98 -9.84
C ARG A 395 13.72 -10.72 -10.40
N GLN A 396 14.07 -9.48 -10.67
CA GLN A 396 15.40 -9.12 -11.16
C GLN A 396 16.49 -9.47 -10.14
N LEU A 397 16.24 -9.28 -8.84
CA LEU A 397 17.16 -9.74 -7.80
C LEU A 397 17.37 -11.25 -7.90
N LEU A 398 16.29 -12.04 -8.01
CA LEU A 398 16.39 -13.51 -8.06
C LEU A 398 17.06 -14.03 -9.33
N GLU A 399 16.81 -13.43 -10.48
CA GLU A 399 17.31 -13.88 -11.79
C GLU A 399 18.73 -13.37 -12.10
N GLU A 400 19.07 -12.18 -11.62
CA GLU A 400 20.29 -11.46 -12.00
C GLU A 400 21.16 -11.01 -10.82
N ASP A 401 20.78 -11.31 -9.59
CA ASP A 401 21.40 -10.74 -8.38
C ASP A 401 21.63 -9.23 -8.51
N TYR A 402 20.61 -8.53 -9.01
CA TYR A 402 20.61 -7.10 -9.27
C TYR A 402 19.34 -6.45 -8.73
N LEU A 403 19.47 -5.58 -7.74
CA LEU A 403 18.34 -4.88 -7.14
C LEU A 403 18.26 -3.44 -7.63
N ARG A 404 17.32 -3.16 -8.54
CA ARG A 404 17.12 -1.83 -9.13
C ARG A 404 16.30 -0.89 -8.23
N TRP A 405 15.85 -1.33 -7.08
CA TRP A 405 15.07 -0.52 -6.16
C TRP A 405 15.82 0.76 -5.76
N ASP A 406 15.18 1.94 -5.90
CA ASP A 406 15.72 3.22 -5.43
C ASP A 406 15.14 3.54 -4.05
N SER A 407 16.00 3.57 -3.04
CA SER A 407 15.65 3.87 -1.65
C SER A 407 15.70 5.36 -1.31
N LEU A 408 15.65 6.25 -2.30
CA LEU A 408 15.68 7.69 -2.08
C LEU A 408 14.56 8.15 -1.12
N GLY A 409 13.36 7.62 -1.32
CA GLY A 409 12.21 7.93 -0.47
C GLY A 409 12.43 7.51 0.98
N GLU A 410 13.00 6.32 1.20
CA GLU A 410 13.31 5.80 2.53
C GLU A 410 14.39 6.64 3.23
N PHE A 411 15.38 7.14 2.49
CA PHE A 411 16.40 8.03 3.05
C PHE A 411 15.81 9.36 3.51
N LEU A 412 14.95 9.96 2.69
CA LEU A 412 14.23 11.19 3.05
C LEU A 412 13.29 10.96 4.24
N ALA A 413 12.55 9.84 4.25
CA ALA A 413 11.68 9.48 5.36
C ALA A 413 12.45 9.28 6.67
N LEU A 414 13.66 8.71 6.61
CA LEU A 414 14.52 8.54 7.78
C LEU A 414 15.03 9.88 8.32
N ALA A 415 15.42 10.83 7.46
CA ALA A 415 15.82 12.17 7.87
C ALA A 415 14.67 12.88 8.60
N GLU A 416 13.47 12.88 8.01
CA GLU A 416 12.27 13.46 8.64
C GLU A 416 11.90 12.77 9.96
N ALA A 417 12.11 11.45 10.07
CA ALA A 417 11.89 10.74 11.33
C ALA A 417 12.86 11.18 12.43
N PHE A 418 14.11 11.46 12.10
CA PHE A 418 15.07 12.02 13.07
C PHE A 418 14.71 13.46 13.46
N HIS A 419 14.31 14.33 12.53
CA HIS A 419 13.80 15.68 12.85
C HIS A 419 12.60 15.60 13.78
N HIS A 420 11.65 14.71 13.52
CA HIS A 420 10.50 14.53 14.39
C HIS A 420 10.91 14.09 15.81
N VAL A 421 11.84 13.14 15.94
CA VAL A 421 12.37 12.72 17.24
C VAL A 421 13.04 13.89 17.97
N ALA A 422 13.82 14.72 17.28
CA ALA A 422 14.43 15.91 17.84
C ALA A 422 13.38 16.88 18.39
N GLN A 423 12.34 17.16 17.61
CA GLN A 423 11.25 18.08 17.98
C GLN A 423 10.45 17.61 19.20
N VAL A 424 10.04 16.32 19.23
CA VAL A 424 9.16 15.80 20.30
C VAL A 424 9.90 15.44 21.58
N SER A 425 11.20 15.12 21.50
CA SER A 425 12.00 14.67 22.66
C SER A 425 13.08 15.68 23.10
N GLY A 426 13.32 16.73 22.32
CA GLY A 426 14.42 17.66 22.55
C GLY A 426 15.80 17.01 22.35
N ASN A 427 15.89 15.96 21.53
CA ASN A 427 17.14 15.23 21.29
C ASN A 427 17.97 15.91 20.20
N GLU A 428 18.89 16.79 20.60
CA GLU A 428 19.77 17.52 19.69
C GLU A 428 20.64 16.61 18.79
N ARG A 429 20.96 15.39 19.23
CA ARG A 429 21.71 14.44 18.38
C ARG A 429 20.87 13.92 17.22
N ALA A 430 19.56 13.77 17.43
CA ALA A 430 18.66 13.36 16.36
C ALA A 430 18.60 14.42 15.25
N GLU A 431 18.61 15.70 15.62
CA GLU A 431 18.70 16.80 14.65
C GLU A 431 19.99 16.74 13.82
N VAL A 432 21.13 16.55 14.48
CA VAL A 432 22.42 16.41 13.78
C VAL A 432 22.44 15.21 12.83
N LEU A 433 21.82 14.09 13.22
CA LEU A 433 21.69 12.91 12.35
C LEU A 433 20.82 13.21 11.12
N ALA A 434 19.73 13.97 11.29
CA ALA A 434 18.84 14.38 10.23
C ALA A 434 19.54 15.30 9.21
N ASP A 435 20.10 16.41 9.67
CA ASP A 435 20.81 17.39 8.82
C ASP A 435 21.92 16.73 8.01
N ALA A 436 22.71 15.87 8.66
CA ALA A 436 23.78 15.14 8.00
C ALA A 436 23.27 14.13 6.96
N LEU A 437 22.10 13.49 7.20
CA LEU A 437 21.49 12.56 6.25
C LEU A 437 20.91 13.31 5.04
N GLU A 438 20.29 14.45 5.25
CA GLU A 438 19.82 15.31 4.15
C GLU A 438 20.97 15.76 3.25
N ALA A 439 22.06 16.25 3.83
CA ALA A 439 23.25 16.64 3.07
C ALA A 439 23.86 15.45 2.30
N ALA A 440 23.92 14.27 2.92
CA ALA A 440 24.39 13.04 2.29
C ALA A 440 23.49 12.61 1.13
N THR A 441 22.18 12.73 1.28
CA THR A 441 21.18 12.39 0.25
C THR A 441 21.25 13.37 -0.93
N ALA A 442 21.40 14.65 -0.66
CA ALA A 442 21.63 15.65 -1.71
C ALA A 442 22.88 15.32 -2.53
N ARG A 443 23.98 14.98 -1.87
CA ARG A 443 25.23 14.58 -2.52
C ARG A 443 25.09 13.29 -3.33
N LEU A 444 24.33 12.31 -2.83
CA LEU A 444 24.02 11.06 -3.57
C LEU A 444 23.40 11.37 -4.93
N LEU A 445 22.46 12.33 -4.97
CA LEU A 445 21.80 12.77 -6.20
C LEU A 445 22.73 13.56 -7.12
N GLU A 446 23.48 14.53 -6.57
CA GLU A 446 24.42 15.36 -7.34
C GLU A 446 25.49 14.51 -8.04
N GLU A 447 25.97 13.46 -7.38
CA GLU A 447 26.98 12.55 -7.91
C GLU A 447 26.39 11.38 -8.71
N ASN A 448 25.06 11.32 -8.93
CA ASN A 448 24.35 10.29 -9.69
C ASN A 448 24.62 8.86 -9.15
N ARG A 449 24.51 8.68 -7.81
CA ARG A 449 24.74 7.39 -7.15
C ARG A 449 23.46 6.60 -6.88
N SER A 450 22.32 7.01 -7.44
CA SER A 450 21.07 6.22 -7.45
C SER A 450 21.22 4.92 -8.25
N PRO A 451 20.41 3.90 -7.95
CA PRO A 451 20.44 2.63 -8.67
C PRO A 451 20.21 2.81 -10.18
N ALA A 452 21.09 2.24 -10.98
CA ALA A 452 20.99 2.26 -12.42
C ALA A 452 20.01 1.19 -12.95
N ARG A 453 19.68 1.27 -14.24
CA ARG A 453 18.71 0.35 -14.87
C ARG A 453 19.32 -0.94 -15.44
N ARG A 454 20.64 -1.08 -15.44
CA ARG A 454 21.36 -2.16 -16.15
C ARG A 454 22.39 -2.82 -15.26
N LEU A 455 22.57 -4.11 -15.44
CA LEU A 455 23.65 -4.90 -14.86
C LEU A 455 25.03 -4.25 -15.08
N GLY A 456 25.95 -4.49 -14.15
CA GLY A 456 27.31 -3.96 -14.19
C GLY A 456 27.40 -2.48 -13.79
N GLN A 457 26.33 -1.93 -13.22
CA GLN A 457 26.26 -0.57 -12.68
C GLN A 457 25.83 -0.59 -11.21
N VAL A 458 25.81 0.58 -10.58
CA VAL A 458 25.36 0.73 -9.19
C VAL A 458 23.92 0.22 -9.07
N ASP A 459 23.68 -0.72 -8.18
CA ASP A 459 22.35 -1.17 -7.75
C ASP A 459 21.96 -0.56 -6.39
N ASN A 460 20.85 -0.99 -5.81
CA ASN A 460 20.38 -0.53 -4.50
C ASN A 460 21.47 -0.66 -3.42
N ARG A 461 22.18 -1.80 -3.36
CA ARG A 461 23.22 -2.08 -2.37
C ARG A 461 24.41 -1.13 -2.53
N GLY A 462 24.83 -0.88 -3.77
CA GLY A 462 25.86 0.10 -4.09
C GLY A 462 25.46 1.54 -3.73
N SER A 463 24.20 1.90 -3.98
CA SER A 463 23.64 3.20 -3.58
C SER A 463 23.66 3.39 -2.06
N HIS A 464 23.27 2.36 -1.29
CA HIS A 464 23.34 2.39 0.18
C HIS A 464 24.79 2.54 0.69
N ALA A 465 25.75 1.86 0.06
CA ALA A 465 27.17 2.00 0.42
C ALA A 465 27.68 3.43 0.19
N TRP A 466 27.27 4.07 -0.92
CA TRP A 466 27.59 5.48 -1.16
C TRP A 466 26.93 6.41 -0.15
N LEU A 467 25.65 6.18 0.18
CA LEU A 467 24.97 6.98 1.20
C LEU A 467 25.66 6.85 2.56
N ALA A 468 26.02 5.63 2.95
CA ALA A 468 26.73 5.39 4.22
C ALA A 468 28.05 6.16 4.29
N LEU A 469 28.83 6.19 3.21
CA LEU A 469 30.05 6.98 3.11
C LEU A 469 29.76 8.48 3.26
N TYR A 470 28.79 9.01 2.52
CA TYR A 470 28.47 10.44 2.55
C TYR A 470 27.92 10.85 3.92
N TRP A 471 27.01 10.07 4.50
CA TRP A 471 26.46 10.35 5.82
C TRP A 471 27.53 10.32 6.92
N ALA A 472 28.42 9.31 6.90
CA ALA A 472 29.53 9.26 7.84
C ALA A 472 30.48 10.48 7.69
N ARG A 473 30.72 10.95 6.47
CA ARG A 473 31.52 12.15 6.21
C ARG A 473 30.86 13.42 6.77
N GLU A 474 29.57 13.61 6.52
CA GLU A 474 28.83 14.77 7.06
C GLU A 474 28.80 14.74 8.58
N LEU A 475 28.57 13.58 9.21
CA LEU A 475 28.62 13.40 10.65
C LEU A 475 30.02 13.65 11.24
N ALA A 476 31.07 13.27 10.54
CA ALA A 476 32.44 13.52 10.95
C ALA A 476 32.85 14.99 10.82
N ALA A 477 32.26 15.71 9.87
CA ALA A 477 32.62 17.10 9.56
C ALA A 477 31.81 18.15 10.34
N GLN A 478 30.65 17.81 10.88
CA GLN A 478 29.80 18.75 11.61
C GLN A 478 30.39 19.15 12.96
N GLU A 479 30.09 20.36 13.44
CA GLU A 479 30.64 20.95 14.65
C GLU A 479 29.64 20.99 15.82
N THR A 480 28.37 20.69 15.59
CA THR A 480 27.29 20.77 16.58
C THR A 480 27.41 19.71 17.67
N SER A 481 27.80 18.48 17.32
CA SER A 481 28.02 17.38 18.25
C SER A 481 29.42 16.78 18.10
N PRO A 482 30.40 17.25 18.89
CA PRO A 482 31.76 16.71 18.87
C PRO A 482 31.83 15.21 19.14
N GLU A 483 30.89 14.69 19.93
CA GLU A 483 30.80 13.26 20.24
C GLU A 483 30.44 12.42 18.99
N LEU A 484 29.44 12.84 18.23
CA LEU A 484 29.09 12.20 16.95
C LEU A 484 30.23 12.33 15.94
N ALA A 485 30.85 13.52 15.85
CA ALA A 485 31.99 13.71 14.96
C ALA A 485 33.15 12.78 15.29
N ALA A 486 33.48 12.60 16.57
CA ALA A 486 34.53 11.69 17.02
C ALA A 486 34.17 10.21 16.73
N ALA A 487 32.90 9.81 16.91
CA ALA A 487 32.44 8.44 16.66
C ALA A 487 32.47 8.11 15.16
N PHE A 488 32.05 9.02 14.29
CA PHE A 488 31.94 8.74 12.85
C PHE A 488 33.21 9.06 12.03
N SER A 489 34.16 9.81 12.57
CA SER A 489 35.43 10.11 11.88
C SER A 489 36.22 8.86 11.45
N PRO A 490 36.46 7.84 12.31
CA PRO A 490 37.15 6.64 11.88
C PRO A 490 36.36 5.81 10.86
N ILE A 491 35.03 5.84 10.94
CA ILE A 491 34.12 5.15 10.00
C ILE A 491 34.19 5.79 8.62
N ALA A 492 34.07 7.11 8.56
CA ALA A 492 34.19 7.86 7.31
C ALA A 492 35.53 7.56 6.62
N GLN A 493 36.62 7.55 7.38
CA GLN A 493 37.97 7.22 6.87
C GLN A 493 38.04 5.78 6.32
N GLN A 494 37.46 4.82 7.00
CA GLN A 494 37.44 3.42 6.53
C GLN A 494 36.58 3.25 5.29
N LEU A 495 35.36 3.79 5.30
CA LEU A 495 34.47 3.73 4.14
C LEU A 495 35.11 4.39 2.92
N GLU A 496 35.80 5.53 3.11
CA GLU A 496 36.53 6.20 2.02
C GLU A 496 37.70 5.37 1.51
N ALA A 497 38.51 4.82 2.42
CA ALA A 497 39.69 4.02 2.05
C ALA A 497 39.30 2.72 1.31
N PHE A 498 38.16 2.14 1.65
CA PHE A 498 37.71 0.86 1.09
C PHE A 498 36.59 0.99 0.05
N ASN A 499 36.15 2.21 -0.30
CA ASN A 499 35.01 2.40 -1.19
C ASN A 499 35.15 1.66 -2.53
N ASP A 500 36.29 1.75 -3.18
CA ASP A 500 36.52 1.05 -4.46
C ASP A 500 36.42 -0.46 -4.32
N THR A 501 36.92 -1.03 -3.20
CA THR A 501 36.80 -2.44 -2.90
C THR A 501 35.35 -2.84 -2.65
N ILE A 502 34.63 -2.06 -1.86
CA ILE A 502 33.20 -2.28 -1.56
C ILE A 502 32.38 -2.28 -2.85
N GLN A 503 32.56 -1.26 -3.70
CA GLN A 503 31.83 -1.20 -4.96
C GLN A 503 32.19 -2.36 -5.90
N ALA A 504 33.45 -2.79 -5.94
CA ALA A 504 33.87 -3.94 -6.73
C ALA A 504 33.25 -5.26 -6.22
N GLU A 505 33.18 -5.46 -4.90
CA GLU A 505 32.52 -6.63 -4.29
C GLU A 505 31.02 -6.66 -4.62
N LEU A 506 30.31 -5.52 -4.53
CA LEU A 506 28.89 -5.39 -4.84
C LEU A 506 28.58 -5.59 -6.34
N LEU A 507 29.48 -5.18 -7.22
CA LEU A 507 29.34 -5.42 -8.66
C LEU A 507 29.65 -6.88 -9.05
N ALA A 508 30.53 -7.54 -8.32
CA ALA A 508 31.00 -8.89 -8.66
C ALA A 508 29.95 -9.98 -8.50
N VAL A 509 28.92 -9.76 -7.68
CA VAL A 509 27.82 -10.73 -7.47
C VAL A 509 26.75 -10.66 -8.55
N GLN A 510 26.68 -9.56 -9.30
CA GLN A 510 25.65 -9.33 -10.31
C GLN A 510 25.76 -10.26 -11.52
N GLY A 511 24.63 -10.58 -12.14
CA GLY A 511 24.55 -11.33 -13.40
C GLY A 511 24.39 -12.84 -13.23
N SER A 512 24.14 -13.32 -12.02
CA SER A 512 23.85 -14.73 -11.73
C SER A 512 22.61 -14.86 -10.85
N PRO A 513 21.79 -15.89 -11.01
CA PRO A 513 20.66 -16.11 -10.13
C PRO A 513 21.08 -16.28 -8.67
N VAL A 514 20.27 -15.73 -7.75
CA VAL A 514 20.47 -15.87 -6.30
C VAL A 514 19.28 -16.57 -5.67
N ASP A 515 19.54 -17.46 -4.71
CA ASP A 515 18.50 -18.13 -3.93
C ASP A 515 18.31 -17.41 -2.60
N ILE A 516 17.09 -16.99 -2.32
CA ILE A 516 16.70 -16.38 -1.04
C ILE A 516 15.74 -17.28 -0.25
N GLY A 517 15.56 -18.56 -0.64
CA GLY A 517 14.72 -19.52 0.07
C GLY A 517 13.22 -19.43 -0.21
N GLY A 518 12.79 -18.59 -1.15
CA GLY A 518 11.40 -18.45 -1.58
C GLY A 518 10.98 -16.98 -1.76
N TYR A 519 9.98 -16.76 -2.63
CA TYR A 519 9.49 -15.41 -2.95
C TYR A 519 8.64 -14.79 -1.82
N TYR A 520 7.69 -15.56 -1.27
CA TYR A 520 6.73 -15.04 -0.28
C TYR A 520 7.18 -15.17 1.17
N ARG A 521 8.10 -16.11 1.44
CA ARG A 521 8.68 -16.35 2.77
C ARG A 521 10.17 -16.66 2.59
N PRO A 522 10.96 -15.62 2.30
CA PRO A 522 12.40 -15.82 2.10
C PRO A 522 13.08 -16.30 3.40
N ASP A 523 14.14 -17.08 3.24
CA ASP A 523 15.02 -17.47 4.34
C ASP A 523 15.85 -16.26 4.78
N ALA A 524 15.89 -15.99 6.09
CA ALA A 524 16.55 -14.81 6.62
C ALA A 524 18.07 -14.81 6.37
N ALA A 525 18.74 -15.96 6.48
CA ALA A 525 20.19 -16.05 6.29
C ALA A 525 20.57 -15.92 4.81
N LEU A 526 19.80 -16.54 3.92
CA LEU A 526 20.02 -16.42 2.47
C LEU A 526 19.73 -14.99 1.99
N THR A 527 18.68 -14.37 2.52
CA THR A 527 18.34 -12.96 2.19
C THR A 527 19.44 -12.01 2.70
N ASP A 528 19.92 -12.19 3.93
CA ASP A 528 21.01 -11.34 4.46
C ASP A 528 22.27 -11.47 3.62
N ALA A 529 22.64 -12.68 3.21
CA ALA A 529 23.79 -12.92 2.33
C ALA A 529 23.63 -12.23 0.96
N ALA A 530 22.42 -12.29 0.36
CA ALA A 530 22.13 -11.63 -0.90
C ALA A 530 22.14 -10.10 -0.79
N MET A 531 21.62 -9.55 0.30
CA MET A 531 21.52 -8.10 0.51
C MET A 531 22.80 -7.47 1.05
N ARG A 532 23.68 -8.22 1.68
CA ARG A 532 24.93 -7.76 2.29
C ARG A 532 26.16 -8.54 1.79
N PRO A 533 26.39 -8.65 0.47
CA PRO A 533 27.45 -9.50 -0.08
C PRO A 533 28.86 -8.92 0.10
N SER A 534 29.02 -7.61 0.40
CA SER A 534 30.35 -7.00 0.62
C SER A 534 30.88 -7.31 2.01
N THR A 535 31.86 -8.21 2.10
CA THR A 535 32.53 -8.53 3.37
C THR A 535 33.30 -7.34 3.93
N THR A 536 33.83 -6.48 3.07
CA THR A 536 34.54 -5.26 3.45
C THR A 536 33.58 -4.25 4.10
N LEU A 537 32.41 -4.01 3.51
CA LEU A 537 31.40 -3.12 4.08
C LEU A 537 30.88 -3.67 5.42
N ASN A 538 30.60 -4.96 5.49
CA ASN A 538 30.13 -5.61 6.71
C ASN A 538 31.13 -5.42 7.85
N ALA A 539 32.43 -5.61 7.61
CA ALA A 539 33.47 -5.41 8.61
C ALA A 539 33.54 -3.96 9.14
N VAL A 540 33.33 -2.96 8.26
CA VAL A 540 33.28 -1.55 8.69
C VAL A 540 32.05 -1.27 9.55
N ILE A 541 30.89 -1.84 9.19
CA ILE A 541 29.64 -1.66 9.96
C ILE A 541 29.71 -2.36 11.31
N GLU A 542 30.27 -3.57 11.38
CA GLU A 542 30.44 -4.32 12.62
C GLU A 542 31.40 -3.63 13.61
N ALA A 543 32.32 -2.83 13.12
CA ALA A 543 33.21 -2.02 13.97
C ALA A 543 32.49 -0.82 14.66
N LEU A 544 31.24 -0.51 14.28
CA LEU A 544 30.37 0.47 14.93
C LEU A 544 29.65 -0.08 16.17
N ALA A 545 29.44 -1.37 16.25
CA ALA A 545 28.75 -2.05 17.35
C ALA A 545 29.70 -2.39 18.49
#